data_bcc60f36d3839463b70200f1339d516a
#
_entry.id   bcc60f36d3839463b70200f1339d516a
#
_cell.length_a   1.000
_cell.length_b   1.000
_cell.length_c   1.000
_cell.angle_alpha   90.00
_cell.angle_beta   90.00
_cell.angle_gamma   90.00
#
_symmetry.space_group_name_H-M   'P 1'
#
loop_
_entity.id
_entity.type
_entity.pdbx_description
1 polymer ?
#
loop_
_entity_poly.entity_id
_entity_poly.type
_entity_poly.pdbx_seq_one_letter_code
_entity_poly.pdbx_strand_id
1 'polypeptide(L)'
;MKAPIMKATPRSFFAAAACAGVTAAMAAPASAGGYVQTNLVTDDPAVVAAEGFSPAAFVDPKLVNPWGMDHAPGGPWVVADAGYPTASPGPFSNVTSYNGMGVAAGISFQSAQNGGGGSGGLTGLAYNGGPGFDLSTGGPAVYLFSNLDGSISGWNPAQGSSAQQVVPGRVGGNPAKYSGLELGEFGGQTYLYAANHQTGKIDVFDSSFNPHTFGPNAFVDPLSNPSDLLPYNVESIDGNIWVTYAAASAATAPLGSGFVDEFTANGTFLRRFASGGDLASPWAVTLAPSNFGAFSGDVLIGNLTHGSYGYISAYRLSDGAFEGLLSDNGKPIAMEGLWELAFGGGGQSGPTNALYFAAGIDKEMHGLFGDITAVPEPADWTLMLLGLAITGLAMRRRGEGSAGAA
;
A
#
# COMPACT_ATOMS: atom_id res chain seq x y z
N MET A 1 -53.68 17.02 92.45
CA MET A 1 -52.74 18.04 91.98
C MET A 1 -51.71 17.35 91.15
N LYS A 2 -51.53 17.83 89.95
CA LYS A 2 -50.82 17.14 88.89
C LYS A 2 -49.31 17.27 89.03
N ALA A 3 -48.58 16.16 88.92
CA ALA A 3 -47.12 16.10 88.80
C ALA A 3 -46.71 16.30 87.33
N PRO A 4 -45.56 16.97 87.02
CA PRO A 4 -45.16 17.25 85.67
C PRO A 4 -44.33 16.06 85.06
N ILE A 5 -44.63 15.83 83.81
CA ILE A 5 -44.01 14.80 82.95
C ILE A 5 -42.65 15.31 82.44
N MET A 6 -41.57 14.59 82.71
CA MET A 6 -40.26 14.83 82.09
C MET A 6 -40.28 14.38 80.64
N LYS A 7 -39.99 15.29 79.74
CA LYS A 7 -39.75 14.96 78.30
C LYS A 7 -38.31 14.51 78.08
N ALA A 8 -38.15 13.34 77.55
CA ALA A 8 -36.85 12.81 77.04
C ALA A 8 -36.64 13.37 75.63
N THR A 9 -35.48 13.96 75.37
CA THR A 9 -35.01 14.38 74.05
C THR A 9 -34.29 13.18 73.29
N PRO A 10 -34.66 12.94 72.09
CA PRO A 10 -33.93 11.95 71.28
C PRO A 10 -32.62 12.55 70.75
N ARG A 11 -31.52 11.84 70.96
CA ARG A 11 -30.22 12.08 70.32
C ARG A 11 -30.31 11.70 68.86
N SER A 12 -30.19 12.68 67.96
CA SER A 12 -30.08 12.48 66.52
C SER A 12 -28.66 11.98 66.16
N PHE A 13 -28.54 10.76 65.64
CA PHE A 13 -27.37 10.32 64.99
C PHE A 13 -27.41 10.83 63.53
N PHE A 14 -26.52 11.75 63.18
CA PHE A 14 -26.27 12.12 61.79
C PHE A 14 -25.30 11.07 61.20
N ALA A 15 -25.84 10.21 60.37
CA ALA A 15 -25.04 9.40 59.47
C ALA A 15 -24.66 10.26 58.24
N ALA A 16 -23.39 10.63 58.13
CA ALA A 16 -22.88 11.28 56.94
C ALA A 16 -22.76 10.24 55.81
N ALA A 17 -23.70 10.27 54.88
CA ALA A 17 -23.57 9.54 53.62
C ALA A 17 -22.59 10.28 52.72
N ALA A 18 -21.38 9.74 52.56
CA ALA A 18 -20.44 10.20 51.53
C ALA A 18 -20.97 9.77 50.16
N CYS A 19 -21.61 10.67 49.42
CA CYS A 19 -21.87 10.53 48.00
C CYS A 19 -20.53 10.63 47.27
N ALA A 20 -19.95 9.50 46.91
CA ALA A 20 -18.90 9.44 45.90
C ALA A 20 -19.55 9.78 44.55
N GLY A 21 -19.41 11.02 44.13
CA GLY A 21 -19.77 11.45 42.79
C GLY A 21 -18.86 10.77 41.78
N VAL A 22 -19.35 9.78 41.08
CA VAL A 22 -18.72 9.27 39.85
C VAL A 22 -18.96 10.34 38.81
N THR A 23 -17.99 11.25 38.62
CA THR A 23 -17.93 12.08 37.43
C THR A 23 -17.60 11.13 36.27
N ALA A 24 -18.62 10.77 35.50
CA ALA A 24 -18.42 10.20 34.17
C ALA A 24 -17.71 11.29 33.37
N ALA A 25 -16.39 11.13 33.21
CA ALA A 25 -15.66 11.86 32.21
C ALA A 25 -16.28 11.43 30.86
N MET A 26 -17.03 12.34 30.23
CA MET A 26 -17.38 12.18 28.83
C MET A 26 -16.05 12.12 28.09
N ALA A 27 -15.68 10.94 27.62
CA ALA A 27 -14.59 10.80 26.65
C ALA A 27 -14.96 11.69 25.48
N ALA A 28 -14.12 12.67 25.19
CA ALA A 28 -14.16 13.35 23.91
C ALA A 28 -14.12 12.26 22.83
N PRO A 29 -14.81 12.42 21.70
CA PRO A 29 -14.66 11.48 20.60
C PRO A 29 -13.16 11.38 20.34
N ALA A 30 -12.63 10.15 20.36
CA ALA A 30 -11.26 9.88 19.99
C ALA A 30 -11.08 10.51 18.61
N SER A 31 -10.17 11.45 18.47
CA SER A 31 -9.75 11.88 17.13
C SER A 31 -9.22 10.62 16.45
N ALA A 32 -9.75 10.31 15.27
CA ALA A 32 -9.26 9.18 14.47
C ALA A 32 -7.74 9.15 14.54
N GLY A 33 -7.16 8.01 14.94
CA GLY A 33 -5.73 7.86 15.11
C GLY A 33 -5.03 8.34 13.83
N GLY A 34 -4.04 9.21 14.00
CA GLY A 34 -3.26 9.75 12.88
C GLY A 34 -2.31 8.73 12.30
N TYR A 35 -1.73 9.08 11.18
CA TYR A 35 -0.65 8.32 10.54
C TYR A 35 0.59 9.22 10.44
N VAL A 36 1.77 8.62 10.40
CA VAL A 36 3.03 9.34 10.19
C VAL A 36 3.70 8.78 8.95
N GLN A 37 4.06 9.67 8.03
CA GLN A 37 4.87 9.34 6.86
C GLN A 37 6.36 9.49 7.21
N THR A 38 7.15 8.48 6.87
CA THR A 38 8.62 8.48 6.97
C THR A 38 9.21 8.33 5.58
N ASN A 39 10.01 9.29 5.14
CA ASN A 39 10.73 9.21 3.88
C ASN A 39 12.03 8.46 4.08
N LEU A 40 12.22 7.34 3.40
CA LEU A 40 13.35 6.46 3.59
C LEU A 40 14.44 6.68 2.55
N VAL A 41 14.09 6.72 1.26
CA VAL A 41 15.06 6.87 0.17
C VAL A 41 14.54 7.87 -0.86
N THR A 42 15.43 8.69 -1.39
CA THR A 42 15.18 9.54 -2.55
C THR A 42 16.40 9.57 -3.47
N ASP A 43 16.21 9.92 -4.73
CA ASP A 43 17.33 10.21 -5.65
C ASP A 43 17.89 11.62 -5.47
N ASP A 44 17.04 12.60 -5.09
CA ASP A 44 17.45 14.00 -4.87
C ASP A 44 16.82 14.62 -3.61
N PRO A 45 17.60 14.83 -2.54
CA PRO A 45 17.14 15.49 -1.32
C PRO A 45 16.66 16.93 -1.52
N ALA A 46 17.16 17.65 -2.54
CA ALA A 46 16.73 19.03 -2.77
C ALA A 46 15.29 19.08 -3.31
N VAL A 47 14.89 18.11 -4.10
CA VAL A 47 13.50 17.98 -4.59
C VAL A 47 12.56 17.63 -3.44
N VAL A 48 12.92 16.67 -2.59
CA VAL A 48 12.14 16.32 -1.38
C VAL A 48 11.89 17.56 -0.51
N ALA A 49 12.92 18.39 -0.32
CA ALA A 49 12.78 19.62 0.45
C ALA A 49 11.94 20.69 -0.28
N ALA A 50 12.03 20.79 -1.60
CA ALA A 50 11.23 21.74 -2.41
C ALA A 50 9.74 21.40 -2.40
N GLU A 51 9.41 20.11 -2.38
CA GLU A 51 8.05 19.59 -2.23
C GLU A 51 7.49 19.72 -0.79
N GLY A 52 8.32 20.14 0.16
CA GLY A 52 7.93 20.33 1.55
C GLY A 52 7.87 19.05 2.38
N PHE A 53 8.42 17.96 1.89
CA PHE A 53 8.52 16.71 2.64
C PHE A 53 9.64 16.75 3.69
N SER A 54 9.51 15.92 4.72
CA SER A 54 10.61 15.63 5.64
C SER A 54 11.78 14.99 4.89
N PRO A 55 13.04 15.24 5.28
CA PRO A 55 14.21 14.66 4.64
C PRO A 55 14.15 13.13 4.59
N ALA A 56 14.53 12.53 3.47
CA ALA A 56 14.74 11.10 3.37
C ALA A 56 16.02 10.67 4.12
N ALA A 57 15.99 9.45 4.67
CA ALA A 57 17.12 8.91 5.44
C ALA A 57 18.34 8.59 4.56
N PHE A 58 18.10 8.17 3.30
CA PHE A 58 19.13 7.74 2.37
C PHE A 58 18.94 8.37 0.99
N VAL A 59 20.03 8.40 0.22
CA VAL A 59 20.04 8.88 -1.17
C VAL A 59 20.53 7.75 -2.08
N ASP A 60 19.71 7.40 -3.09
CA ASP A 60 20.10 6.50 -4.17
C ASP A 60 19.74 7.12 -5.51
N PRO A 61 20.74 7.60 -6.30
CA PRO A 61 20.51 8.23 -7.60
C PRO A 61 19.80 7.34 -8.65
N LYS A 62 19.61 6.06 -8.36
CA LYS A 62 18.91 5.12 -9.26
C LYS A 62 17.41 5.06 -9.01
N LEU A 63 16.94 5.51 -7.84
CA LEU A 63 15.52 5.53 -7.50
C LEU A 63 14.83 6.68 -8.26
N VAL A 64 14.61 6.52 -9.55
CA VAL A 64 13.99 7.54 -10.39
C VAL A 64 12.65 7.05 -10.90
N ASN A 65 11.58 7.77 -10.57
CA ASN A 65 10.21 7.43 -10.96
C ASN A 65 9.86 5.97 -10.62
N PRO A 66 9.90 5.58 -9.33
CA PRO A 66 9.56 4.22 -8.91
C PRO A 66 8.06 3.99 -9.04
N TRP A 67 7.69 2.86 -9.68
CA TRP A 67 6.30 2.45 -9.86
C TRP A 67 5.96 1.25 -8.97
N GLY A 68 6.01 0.04 -9.51
CA GLY A 68 5.69 -1.17 -8.77
C GLY A 68 6.76 -1.56 -7.77
N MET A 69 6.37 -2.11 -6.65
CA MET A 69 7.27 -2.70 -5.67
C MET A 69 6.66 -3.96 -5.05
N ASP A 70 7.51 -4.94 -4.79
CA ASP A 70 7.10 -6.19 -4.14
C ASP A 70 8.28 -6.80 -3.39
N HIS A 71 8.05 -7.83 -2.59
CA HIS A 71 9.08 -8.51 -1.82
C HIS A 71 8.83 -10.01 -1.68
N ALA A 72 9.89 -10.80 -1.67
CA ALA A 72 9.81 -12.18 -1.21
C ALA A 72 9.45 -12.23 0.29
N PRO A 73 8.81 -13.30 0.78
CA PRO A 73 8.51 -13.45 2.20
C PRO A 73 9.76 -13.26 3.07
N GLY A 74 9.75 -12.22 3.92
CA GLY A 74 10.88 -11.83 4.75
C GLY A 74 12.09 -11.25 4.01
N GLY A 75 12.02 -11.10 2.70
CA GLY A 75 13.04 -10.47 1.84
C GLY A 75 12.93 -8.93 1.85
N PRO A 76 13.88 -8.25 1.17
CA PRO A 76 13.81 -6.81 0.98
C PRO A 76 12.76 -6.42 -0.05
N TRP A 77 12.37 -5.18 -0.05
CA TRP A 77 11.64 -4.54 -1.13
C TRP A 77 12.48 -4.54 -2.41
N VAL A 78 11.88 -4.90 -3.50
CA VAL A 78 12.38 -4.71 -4.87
C VAL A 78 11.49 -3.68 -5.53
N VAL A 79 12.09 -2.70 -6.19
CA VAL A 79 11.39 -1.52 -6.73
C VAL A 79 11.69 -1.42 -8.22
N ALA A 80 10.64 -1.24 -9.00
CA ALA A 80 10.71 -1.05 -10.45
C ALA A 80 10.83 0.46 -10.75
N ASP A 81 12.02 0.91 -11.10
CA ASP A 81 12.30 2.31 -11.39
C ASP A 81 12.13 2.56 -12.90
N ALA A 82 11.08 3.29 -13.28
CA ALA A 82 10.76 3.56 -14.68
C ALA A 82 11.81 4.45 -15.37
N GLY A 83 12.55 5.25 -14.59
CA GLY A 83 13.52 6.21 -15.11
C GLY A 83 12.86 7.50 -15.62
N TYR A 84 13.64 8.37 -16.23
CA TYR A 84 13.14 9.68 -16.70
C TYR A 84 12.18 9.55 -17.87
N PRO A 85 10.97 10.11 -17.80
CA PRO A 85 9.94 9.98 -18.84
C PRO A 85 10.31 10.68 -20.16
N THR A 86 11.25 11.65 -20.14
CA THR A 86 11.55 12.53 -21.30
C THR A 86 12.88 12.23 -21.99
N ALA A 87 13.72 11.34 -21.46
CA ALA A 87 15.03 11.08 -22.02
C ALA A 87 14.96 10.04 -23.17
N SER A 88 15.43 10.39 -24.37
CA SER A 88 15.58 9.49 -25.52
C SER A 88 17.00 9.60 -26.07
N PRO A 89 17.84 8.57 -26.01
CA PRO A 89 17.69 7.35 -25.22
C PRO A 89 17.85 7.68 -23.73
N GLY A 90 16.80 7.47 -22.96
CA GLY A 90 16.81 7.71 -21.52
C GLY A 90 17.78 6.80 -20.77
N PRO A 91 18.14 7.13 -19.54
CA PRO A 91 18.78 6.18 -18.68
C PRO A 91 17.88 4.95 -18.59
N PHE A 92 18.50 3.79 -18.63
CA PHE A 92 17.82 2.51 -18.57
C PHE A 92 16.95 2.45 -17.33
N SER A 93 15.76 1.87 -17.45
CA SER A 93 14.97 1.52 -16.28
C SER A 93 15.79 0.59 -15.40
N ASN A 94 15.85 0.92 -14.13
CA ASN A 94 16.60 0.14 -13.15
C ASN A 94 15.64 -0.63 -12.25
N VAL A 95 16.18 -1.60 -11.55
CA VAL A 95 15.58 -2.21 -10.39
C VAL A 95 16.48 -1.93 -9.21
N THR A 96 15.90 -1.40 -8.14
CA THR A 96 16.59 -1.14 -6.88
C THR A 96 16.00 -2.00 -5.76
N SER A 97 16.68 -2.10 -4.64
CA SER A 97 16.15 -2.85 -3.50
C SER A 97 16.57 -2.24 -2.17
N TYR A 98 15.63 -2.23 -1.23
CA TYR A 98 15.80 -1.62 0.09
C TYR A 98 15.19 -2.52 1.17
N ASN A 99 15.79 -2.52 2.34
CA ASN A 99 15.08 -3.07 3.50
C ASN A 99 14.02 -2.08 4.00
N GLY A 100 13.19 -2.52 4.96
CA GLY A 100 12.14 -1.70 5.56
C GLY A 100 12.61 -0.45 6.35
N MET A 101 13.91 -0.20 6.40
CA MET A 101 14.50 1.03 6.94
C MET A 101 15.17 1.88 5.85
N GLY A 102 15.00 1.53 4.58
CA GLY A 102 15.57 2.25 3.44
C GLY A 102 17.04 1.93 3.13
N VAL A 103 17.66 0.98 3.84
CA VAL A 103 19.04 0.59 3.55
C VAL A 103 19.07 -0.29 2.30
N ALA A 104 19.93 0.03 1.33
CA ALA A 104 20.09 -0.74 0.09
C ALA A 104 20.38 -2.22 0.38
N ALA A 105 19.64 -3.12 -0.28
CA ALA A 105 19.67 -4.54 -0.02
C ALA A 105 20.48 -5.35 -1.05
N GLY A 106 21.09 -4.69 -2.02
CA GLY A 106 22.06 -5.29 -2.94
C GLY A 106 21.48 -5.95 -4.19
N ILE A 107 20.14 -6.02 -4.37
CA ILE A 107 19.53 -6.40 -5.64
C ILE A 107 19.44 -5.12 -6.48
N SER A 108 20.22 -5.04 -7.55
CA SER A 108 20.16 -3.93 -8.49
C SER A 108 20.59 -4.42 -9.87
N PHE A 109 19.72 -4.23 -10.86
CA PHE A 109 19.97 -4.63 -12.23
C PHE A 109 19.19 -3.73 -13.19
N GLN A 110 19.45 -3.88 -14.49
CA GLN A 110 18.74 -3.16 -15.55
C GLN A 110 17.63 -4.03 -16.13
N SER A 111 16.52 -3.40 -16.49
CA SER A 111 15.48 -4.06 -17.28
C SER A 111 16.01 -4.41 -18.67
N ALA A 112 15.58 -5.56 -19.18
CA ALA A 112 15.76 -5.86 -20.60
C ALA A 112 14.85 -4.94 -21.41
N GLN A 113 15.43 -3.97 -22.09
CA GLN A 113 14.71 -3.13 -23.05
C GLN A 113 14.85 -3.71 -24.46
N ASN A 114 13.75 -3.68 -25.22
CA ASN A 114 13.84 -3.88 -26.66
C ASN A 114 14.76 -2.82 -27.26
N GLY A 115 15.80 -3.21 -27.94
CA GLY A 115 16.86 -2.39 -28.51
C GLY A 115 16.44 -1.36 -29.58
N GLY A 116 15.27 -0.80 -29.45
CA GLY A 116 14.68 0.22 -30.32
C GLY A 116 14.12 1.36 -29.52
N GLY A 117 14.94 2.22 -28.95
CA GLY A 117 14.68 3.65 -28.65
C GLY A 117 13.26 4.09 -28.26
N GLY A 118 12.44 3.21 -27.70
CA GLY A 118 11.08 3.53 -27.26
C GLY A 118 11.04 3.83 -25.77
N SER A 119 10.16 4.68 -25.38
CA SER A 119 9.84 5.12 -24.01
C SER A 119 9.20 4.00 -23.18
N GLY A 120 9.92 2.89 -22.95
CA GLY A 120 9.44 1.75 -22.18
C GLY A 120 10.04 1.75 -20.77
N GLY A 121 9.43 2.49 -19.83
CA GLY A 121 9.77 2.41 -18.42
C GLY A 121 9.19 1.15 -17.78
N LEU A 122 9.89 0.61 -16.76
CA LEU A 122 9.32 -0.39 -15.86
C LEU A 122 8.09 0.16 -15.16
N THR A 123 7.08 -0.70 -14.97
CA THR A 123 5.82 -0.34 -14.34
C THR A 123 5.47 -1.33 -13.22
N GLY A 124 4.61 -2.30 -13.45
CA GLY A 124 4.25 -3.32 -12.47
C GLY A 124 5.37 -4.29 -12.17
N LEU A 125 5.37 -4.83 -10.97
CA LEU A 125 6.31 -5.80 -10.46
C LEU A 125 5.58 -6.85 -9.65
N ALA A 126 5.88 -8.14 -9.87
CA ALA A 126 5.31 -9.24 -9.11
C ALA A 126 6.39 -10.22 -8.65
N TYR A 127 6.34 -10.63 -7.38
CA TYR A 127 7.19 -11.70 -6.84
C TYR A 127 6.63 -13.08 -7.21
N ASN A 128 7.43 -13.93 -7.81
CA ASN A 128 7.06 -15.31 -8.06
C ASN A 128 7.70 -16.24 -7.02
N GLY A 129 6.90 -16.68 -6.08
CA GLY A 129 7.30 -17.63 -5.03
C GLY A 129 7.11 -19.10 -5.41
N GLY A 130 6.58 -19.38 -6.60
CA GLY A 130 6.20 -20.71 -7.05
C GLY A 130 7.03 -21.26 -8.21
N PRO A 131 6.68 -22.46 -8.68
CA PRO A 131 7.22 -23.03 -9.90
C PRO A 131 6.61 -22.35 -11.14
N GLY A 132 7.26 -22.56 -12.27
CA GLY A 132 6.86 -21.96 -13.55
C GLY A 132 7.47 -20.57 -13.76
N PHE A 133 7.14 -19.96 -14.88
CA PHE A 133 7.77 -18.72 -15.33
C PHE A 133 9.30 -18.88 -15.49
N ASP A 134 9.69 -20.03 -16.06
CA ASP A 134 11.10 -20.41 -16.21
C ASP A 134 11.84 -19.49 -17.20
N LEU A 135 13.00 -19.02 -16.76
CA LEU A 135 13.93 -18.27 -17.60
C LEU A 135 14.88 -19.24 -18.33
N SER A 136 15.57 -18.76 -19.35
CA SER A 136 16.53 -19.56 -20.11
C SER A 136 17.69 -20.08 -19.26
N THR A 137 17.96 -19.44 -18.11
CA THR A 137 18.97 -19.85 -17.13
C THR A 137 18.44 -19.68 -15.72
N GLY A 138 18.82 -20.60 -14.84
CA GLY A 138 18.54 -20.50 -13.41
C GLY A 138 17.13 -20.92 -12.96
N GLY A 139 16.28 -21.43 -13.86
CA GLY A 139 14.92 -21.86 -13.53
C GLY A 139 13.93 -20.71 -13.42
N PRO A 140 12.93 -20.78 -12.52
CA PRO A 140 11.89 -19.76 -12.40
C PRO A 140 12.41 -18.34 -12.22
N ALA A 141 11.72 -17.37 -12.81
CA ALA A 141 11.88 -15.98 -12.42
C ALA A 141 11.52 -15.81 -10.94
N VAL A 142 12.30 -15.04 -10.20
CA VAL A 142 11.97 -14.63 -8.82
C VAL A 142 11.10 -13.38 -8.83
N TYR A 143 11.37 -12.48 -9.79
CA TYR A 143 10.61 -11.28 -10.03
C TYR A 143 10.26 -11.14 -11.50
N LEU A 144 9.04 -10.68 -11.75
CA LEU A 144 8.49 -10.39 -13.07
C LEU A 144 8.17 -8.90 -13.17
N PHE A 145 8.41 -8.31 -14.34
CA PHE A 145 8.27 -6.87 -14.55
C PHE A 145 7.51 -6.60 -15.84
N SER A 146 6.57 -5.69 -15.81
CA SER A 146 5.96 -5.12 -17.01
C SER A 146 6.61 -3.81 -17.44
N ASN A 147 6.43 -3.46 -18.71
CA ASN A 147 6.96 -2.24 -19.30
C ASN A 147 5.89 -1.50 -20.12
N LEU A 148 6.05 -0.17 -20.23
CA LEU A 148 5.18 0.68 -21.06
C LEU A 148 5.25 0.38 -22.55
N ASP A 149 6.26 -0.36 -23.03
CA ASP A 149 6.34 -0.82 -24.42
C ASP A 149 5.59 -2.13 -24.68
N GLY A 150 4.90 -2.66 -23.66
CA GLY A 150 4.15 -3.91 -23.71
C GLY A 150 5.00 -5.16 -23.60
N SER A 151 6.26 -5.05 -23.23
CA SER A 151 7.10 -6.21 -22.91
C SER A 151 6.93 -6.64 -21.45
N ILE A 152 7.24 -7.93 -21.21
CA ILE A 152 7.41 -8.48 -19.86
C ILE A 152 8.82 -9.07 -19.78
N SER A 153 9.48 -8.84 -18.64
CA SER A 153 10.79 -9.41 -18.33
C SER A 153 10.76 -10.12 -17.00
N GLY A 154 11.63 -11.13 -16.86
CA GLY A 154 11.81 -11.89 -15.64
C GLY A 154 13.26 -11.85 -15.19
N TRP A 155 13.45 -11.95 -13.88
CA TRP A 155 14.77 -11.99 -13.29
C TRP A 155 14.86 -13.04 -12.19
N ASN A 156 16.00 -13.73 -12.16
CA ASN A 156 16.47 -14.53 -11.03
C ASN A 156 17.98 -14.28 -10.83
N PRO A 157 18.59 -14.71 -9.75
CA PRO A 157 20.02 -14.45 -9.48
C PRO A 157 20.98 -14.93 -10.57
N ALA A 158 20.62 -15.96 -11.36
CA ALA A 158 21.45 -16.46 -12.46
C ALA A 158 21.49 -15.52 -13.67
N GLN A 159 20.57 -14.57 -13.78
CA GLN A 159 20.56 -13.53 -14.81
C GLN A 159 21.59 -12.42 -14.53
N GLY A 160 22.13 -12.33 -13.31
CA GLY A 160 23.11 -11.32 -12.92
C GLY A 160 22.55 -9.90 -12.98
N SER A 161 23.15 -9.04 -13.80
CA SER A 161 22.86 -7.60 -13.85
C SER A 161 21.79 -7.18 -14.87
N SER A 162 21.09 -8.11 -15.49
CA SER A 162 20.07 -7.81 -16.51
C SER A 162 18.90 -8.80 -16.42
N ALA A 163 17.67 -8.29 -16.44
CA ALA A 163 16.50 -9.16 -16.58
C ALA A 163 16.39 -9.72 -18.01
N GLN A 164 15.80 -10.90 -18.14
CA GLN A 164 15.51 -11.53 -19.43
C GLN A 164 14.13 -11.10 -19.93
N GLN A 165 14.00 -10.61 -21.15
CA GLN A 165 12.71 -10.42 -21.78
C GLN A 165 12.07 -11.78 -22.08
N VAL A 166 10.83 -11.97 -21.63
CA VAL A 166 10.05 -13.23 -21.77
C VAL A 166 8.81 -13.05 -22.64
N VAL A 167 8.21 -11.85 -22.62
CA VAL A 167 7.16 -11.47 -23.56
C VAL A 167 7.69 -10.27 -24.35
N PRO A 168 7.76 -10.36 -25.69
CA PRO A 168 8.24 -9.27 -26.52
C PRO A 168 7.26 -8.11 -26.49
N GLY A 169 7.79 -6.88 -26.43
CA GLY A 169 7.02 -5.66 -26.58
C GLY A 169 6.46 -5.46 -27.99
N ARG A 170 6.28 -4.22 -28.40
CA ARG A 170 5.69 -3.83 -29.70
C ARG A 170 6.43 -4.37 -30.94
N VAL A 171 6.54 -5.67 -31.04
CA VAL A 171 7.05 -6.33 -32.24
C VAL A 171 5.87 -6.65 -33.16
N GLY A 172 5.91 -6.13 -34.39
CA GLY A 172 4.87 -6.44 -35.40
C GLY A 172 3.52 -5.76 -35.19
N GLY A 173 3.48 -4.62 -34.49
CA GLY A 173 2.25 -3.83 -34.35
C GLY A 173 1.35 -4.21 -33.17
N ASN A 174 1.84 -4.98 -32.23
CA ASN A 174 1.11 -5.22 -30.98
C ASN A 174 0.98 -3.89 -30.18
N PRO A 175 -0.25 -3.39 -29.96
CA PRO A 175 -0.46 -2.11 -29.30
C PRO A 175 -0.40 -2.20 -27.76
N ALA A 176 0.13 -3.25 -27.14
CA ALA A 176 0.16 -3.38 -25.70
C ALA A 176 0.96 -2.26 -25.03
N LYS A 177 0.44 -1.78 -23.90
CA LYS A 177 1.09 -0.87 -22.95
C LYS A 177 0.74 -1.34 -21.56
N TYR A 178 1.65 -2.06 -20.92
CA TYR A 178 1.39 -2.59 -19.60
C TYR A 178 1.74 -1.56 -18.53
N SER A 179 0.77 -1.23 -17.69
CA SER A 179 0.89 -0.26 -16.60
C SER A 179 0.84 -0.89 -15.21
N GLY A 180 0.47 -2.17 -15.10
CA GLY A 180 0.43 -2.94 -13.88
C GLY A 180 0.62 -4.43 -14.17
N LEU A 181 1.09 -5.20 -13.18
CA LEU A 181 1.40 -6.63 -13.31
C LEU A 181 1.22 -7.33 -11.97
N GLU A 182 0.53 -8.48 -11.97
CA GLU A 182 0.32 -9.26 -10.76
C GLU A 182 0.19 -10.76 -11.06
N LEU A 183 0.51 -11.59 -10.07
CA LEU A 183 0.29 -13.02 -10.10
C LEU A 183 -0.99 -13.41 -9.35
N GLY A 184 -1.71 -14.40 -9.87
CA GLY A 184 -2.86 -14.95 -9.18
C GLY A 184 -3.06 -16.43 -9.52
N GLU A 185 -3.79 -17.12 -8.67
CA GLU A 185 -4.01 -18.56 -8.80
C GLU A 185 -5.44 -18.90 -9.19
N PHE A 186 -5.61 -19.78 -10.17
CA PHE A 186 -6.90 -20.36 -10.51
C PHE A 186 -6.74 -21.82 -10.90
N GLY A 187 -7.60 -22.68 -10.30
CA GLY A 187 -7.60 -24.11 -10.61
C GLY A 187 -6.28 -24.84 -10.27
N GLY A 188 -5.51 -24.32 -9.30
CA GLY A 188 -4.20 -24.86 -8.90
C GLY A 188 -3.07 -24.51 -9.87
N GLN A 189 -3.27 -23.53 -10.73
CA GLN A 189 -2.26 -22.98 -11.63
C GLN A 189 -2.08 -21.48 -11.39
N THR A 190 -0.85 -21.01 -11.49
CA THR A 190 -0.50 -19.59 -11.37
C THR A 190 -0.52 -18.94 -12.75
N TYR A 191 -1.14 -17.79 -12.84
CA TYR A 191 -1.23 -16.94 -14.03
C TYR A 191 -0.65 -15.57 -13.74
N LEU A 192 -0.15 -14.93 -14.79
CA LEU A 192 0.34 -13.56 -14.76
C LEU A 192 -0.68 -12.67 -15.45
N TYR A 193 -1.13 -11.64 -14.74
CA TYR A 193 -2.12 -10.67 -15.22
C TYR A 193 -1.44 -9.34 -15.49
N ALA A 194 -1.68 -8.75 -16.64
CA ALA A 194 -1.10 -7.47 -17.04
C ALA A 194 -2.20 -6.46 -17.43
N ALA A 195 -2.25 -5.34 -16.75
CA ALA A 195 -3.16 -4.25 -17.09
C ALA A 195 -2.71 -3.57 -18.39
N ASN A 196 -3.42 -3.83 -19.48
CA ASN A 196 -3.10 -3.26 -20.79
C ASN A 196 -3.85 -1.94 -21.00
N HIS A 197 -3.25 -0.87 -20.55
CA HIS A 197 -3.80 0.48 -20.62
C HIS A 197 -3.99 1.00 -22.06
N GLN A 198 -3.38 0.38 -23.07
CA GLN A 198 -3.57 0.75 -24.48
C GLN A 198 -4.81 0.10 -25.09
N THR A 199 -5.10 -1.15 -24.74
CA THR A 199 -6.20 -1.92 -25.35
C THR A 199 -7.45 -1.96 -24.50
N GLY A 200 -7.38 -1.51 -23.24
CA GLY A 200 -8.48 -1.56 -22.29
C GLY A 200 -8.78 -2.98 -21.78
N LYS A 201 -7.80 -3.86 -21.76
CA LYS A 201 -7.96 -5.27 -21.37
C LYS A 201 -6.98 -5.67 -20.27
N ILE A 202 -7.30 -6.75 -19.58
CA ILE A 202 -6.33 -7.50 -18.79
C ILE A 202 -5.82 -8.63 -19.70
N ASP A 203 -4.55 -8.58 -20.06
CA ASP A 203 -3.88 -9.67 -20.75
C ASP A 203 -3.39 -10.68 -19.71
N VAL A 204 -3.60 -11.97 -20.00
CA VAL A 204 -3.24 -13.06 -19.08
C VAL A 204 -2.22 -13.97 -19.76
N PHE A 205 -1.26 -14.45 -18.97
CA PHE A 205 -0.24 -15.40 -19.43
C PHE A 205 -0.20 -16.62 -18.50
N ASP A 206 0.00 -17.79 -19.07
CA ASP A 206 0.27 -19.01 -18.33
C ASP A 206 1.72 -19.03 -17.76
N SER A 207 2.02 -20.02 -16.95
CA SER A 207 3.34 -20.17 -16.32
C SER A 207 4.50 -20.47 -17.31
N SER A 208 4.21 -20.58 -18.60
CA SER A 208 5.17 -20.68 -19.69
C SER A 208 5.24 -19.40 -20.54
N PHE A 209 4.64 -18.31 -20.08
CA PHE A 209 4.52 -17.02 -20.75
C PHE A 209 3.68 -17.06 -22.05
N ASN A 210 2.87 -18.09 -22.27
CA ASN A 210 1.96 -18.08 -23.40
C ASN A 210 0.71 -17.28 -23.07
N PRO A 211 0.18 -16.49 -24.03
CA PRO A 211 -1.09 -15.82 -23.84
C PRO A 211 -2.21 -16.83 -23.50
N HIS A 212 -2.98 -16.49 -22.47
CA HIS A 212 -4.09 -17.30 -21.99
C HIS A 212 -5.40 -16.49 -21.98
N THR A 213 -6.54 -17.18 -22.12
CA THR A 213 -7.85 -16.57 -21.97
C THR A 213 -8.81 -17.51 -21.24
N PHE A 214 -9.47 -17.00 -20.23
CA PHE A 214 -10.52 -17.72 -19.50
C PHE A 214 -11.88 -17.70 -20.23
N GLY A 215 -11.99 -16.93 -21.31
CA GLY A 215 -13.19 -16.82 -22.12
C GLY A 215 -13.46 -15.39 -22.61
N PRO A 216 -14.48 -15.21 -23.47
CA PRO A 216 -14.73 -13.91 -24.11
C PRO A 216 -15.22 -12.82 -23.15
N ASN A 217 -15.74 -13.22 -21.99
CA ASN A 217 -16.28 -12.30 -20.97
C ASN A 217 -15.35 -12.17 -19.75
N ALA A 218 -14.15 -12.75 -19.79
CA ALA A 218 -13.20 -12.60 -18.70
C ALA A 218 -12.70 -11.15 -18.59
N PHE A 219 -12.70 -10.61 -17.38
CA PHE A 219 -12.33 -9.22 -17.06
C PHE A 219 -13.16 -8.18 -17.82
N VAL A 220 -14.40 -8.51 -18.14
CA VAL A 220 -15.36 -7.56 -18.72
C VAL A 220 -16.27 -7.07 -17.61
N ASP A 221 -16.24 -5.75 -17.40
CA ASP A 221 -17.19 -5.07 -16.51
C ASP A 221 -18.55 -4.92 -17.22
N PRO A 222 -19.64 -5.49 -16.68
CA PRO A 222 -20.98 -5.41 -17.26
C PRO A 222 -21.67 -4.06 -16.98
N LEU A 223 -21.08 -3.20 -16.14
CA LEU A 223 -21.66 -1.92 -15.77
C LEU A 223 -21.31 -0.86 -16.81
N SER A 224 -22.09 0.23 -16.82
CA SER A 224 -21.75 1.39 -17.66
C SER A 224 -20.40 1.97 -17.23
N ASN A 225 -19.49 2.00 -18.17
CA ASN A 225 -18.13 2.51 -17.99
C ASN A 225 -17.96 3.78 -18.79
N PRO A 226 -17.39 4.87 -18.22
CA PRO A 226 -16.92 5.98 -19.04
C PRO A 226 -15.96 5.42 -20.10
N SER A 227 -16.19 5.74 -21.36
CA SER A 227 -15.50 5.14 -22.51
C SER A 227 -14.01 5.44 -22.59
N ASP A 228 -13.51 6.29 -21.71
CA ASP A 228 -12.13 6.78 -21.62
C ASP A 228 -11.36 6.24 -20.41
N LEU A 229 -12.01 5.44 -19.54
CA LEU A 229 -11.33 4.80 -18.42
C LEU A 229 -10.88 3.38 -18.79
N LEU A 230 -9.58 3.12 -18.64
CA LEU A 230 -8.90 1.90 -19.05
C LEU A 230 -8.25 1.24 -17.83
N PRO A 231 -8.06 -0.10 -17.82
CA PRO A 231 -7.31 -0.78 -16.76
C PRO A 231 -5.95 -0.11 -16.55
N TYR A 232 -5.63 0.21 -15.30
CA TYR A 232 -4.41 0.95 -14.99
C TYR A 232 -3.47 0.16 -14.09
N ASN A 233 -3.98 -0.55 -13.09
CA ASN A 233 -3.24 -1.55 -12.35
C ASN A 233 -4.08 -2.79 -12.09
N VAL A 234 -3.42 -3.84 -11.64
CA VAL A 234 -4.01 -5.13 -11.26
C VAL A 234 -3.31 -5.64 -10.02
N GLU A 235 -4.11 -6.06 -9.02
CA GLU A 235 -3.64 -6.56 -7.73
C GLU A 235 -4.38 -7.84 -7.34
N SER A 236 -3.74 -8.71 -6.57
CA SER A 236 -4.33 -9.93 -6.03
C SER A 236 -4.59 -9.77 -4.53
N ILE A 237 -5.88 -9.71 -4.15
CA ILE A 237 -6.29 -9.60 -2.74
C ILE A 237 -7.26 -10.75 -2.44
N ASP A 238 -6.93 -11.56 -1.44
CA ASP A 238 -7.74 -12.71 -0.99
C ASP A 238 -8.13 -13.68 -2.12
N GLY A 239 -7.24 -13.85 -3.12
CA GLY A 239 -7.43 -14.74 -4.27
C GLY A 239 -8.34 -14.18 -5.37
N ASN A 240 -8.82 -12.95 -5.24
CA ASN A 240 -9.49 -12.19 -6.28
C ASN A 240 -8.56 -11.22 -6.96
N ILE A 241 -8.86 -10.89 -8.22
CA ILE A 241 -8.12 -9.90 -9.00
C ILE A 241 -8.86 -8.56 -8.93
N TRP A 242 -8.17 -7.57 -8.42
CA TRP A 242 -8.65 -6.20 -8.31
C TRP A 242 -8.05 -5.38 -9.44
N VAL A 243 -8.87 -4.65 -10.15
CA VAL A 243 -8.44 -3.85 -11.29
C VAL A 243 -8.82 -2.39 -11.04
N THR A 244 -7.83 -1.51 -11.11
CA THR A 244 -8.06 -0.07 -11.09
C THR A 244 -8.23 0.45 -12.50
N TYR A 245 -9.06 1.48 -12.66
CA TYR A 245 -9.33 2.11 -13.96
C TYR A 245 -9.10 3.61 -13.89
N ALA A 246 -8.33 4.11 -14.84
CA ALA A 246 -7.98 5.50 -14.97
C ALA A 246 -8.16 6.00 -16.41
N ALA A 247 -8.20 7.32 -16.58
CA ALA A 247 -8.23 7.94 -17.91
C ALA A 247 -6.94 7.64 -18.68
N ALA A 248 -7.03 7.58 -19.99
CA ALA A 248 -5.87 7.38 -20.87
C ALA A 248 -4.77 8.44 -20.65
N SER A 249 -5.14 9.62 -20.16
CA SER A 249 -4.22 10.66 -19.67
C SER A 249 -4.41 10.83 -18.16
N ALA A 250 -3.78 9.97 -17.40
CA ALA A 250 -3.84 9.98 -15.92
C ALA A 250 -3.36 11.30 -15.31
N ALA A 251 -2.43 11.96 -15.99
CA ALA A 251 -1.80 13.22 -15.56
C ALA A 251 -2.75 14.38 -15.25
N THR A 252 -3.93 14.40 -15.85
CA THR A 252 -4.89 15.50 -15.71
C THR A 252 -6.28 15.05 -15.30
N ALA A 253 -6.37 13.83 -14.75
CA ALA A 253 -7.64 13.26 -14.35
C ALA A 253 -8.28 14.05 -13.20
N PRO A 254 -9.52 14.56 -13.36
CA PRO A 254 -10.21 15.22 -12.27
C PRO A 254 -10.62 14.22 -11.18
N LEU A 255 -10.88 14.73 -9.98
CA LEU A 255 -11.52 13.94 -8.92
C LEU A 255 -12.81 13.30 -9.44
N GLY A 256 -13.05 12.07 -9.05
CA GLY A 256 -14.19 11.27 -9.50
C GLY A 256 -13.99 10.56 -10.85
N SER A 257 -12.81 10.67 -11.47
CA SER A 257 -12.49 10.01 -12.74
C SER A 257 -11.71 8.72 -12.56
N GLY A 258 -12.20 7.82 -11.73
CA GLY A 258 -11.61 6.50 -11.53
C GLY A 258 -12.58 5.55 -10.86
N PHE A 259 -12.30 4.27 -10.99
CA PHE A 259 -13.02 3.24 -10.25
C PHE A 259 -12.15 2.00 -10.05
N VAL A 260 -12.61 1.11 -9.19
CA VAL A 260 -11.96 -0.16 -8.88
C VAL A 260 -13.01 -1.26 -8.98
N ASP A 261 -12.72 -2.28 -9.77
CA ASP A 261 -13.54 -3.48 -9.91
C ASP A 261 -12.84 -4.69 -9.29
N GLU A 262 -13.66 -5.60 -8.76
CA GLU A 262 -13.23 -6.89 -8.22
C GLU A 262 -13.71 -8.01 -9.13
N PHE A 263 -12.79 -8.91 -9.49
CA PHE A 263 -13.03 -10.09 -10.31
C PHE A 263 -12.50 -11.33 -9.58
N THR A 264 -13.07 -12.50 -9.87
CA THR A 264 -12.41 -13.76 -9.53
C THR A 264 -11.14 -13.92 -10.38
N ALA A 265 -10.21 -14.81 -9.96
CA ALA A 265 -8.98 -15.04 -10.69
C ALA A 265 -9.19 -15.53 -12.15
N ASN A 266 -10.35 -16.10 -12.50
CA ASN A 266 -10.69 -16.42 -13.90
C ASN A 266 -11.44 -15.30 -14.63
N GLY A 267 -11.48 -14.11 -14.05
CA GLY A 267 -12.03 -12.92 -14.70
C GLY A 267 -13.55 -12.78 -14.63
N THR A 268 -14.26 -13.54 -13.76
CA THR A 268 -15.69 -13.31 -13.53
C THR A 268 -15.86 -12.04 -12.70
N PHE A 269 -16.63 -11.08 -13.20
CA PHE A 269 -16.93 -9.84 -12.48
C PHE A 269 -17.72 -10.14 -11.19
N LEU A 270 -17.25 -9.62 -10.07
CA LEU A 270 -17.91 -9.74 -8.77
C LEU A 270 -18.66 -8.46 -8.41
N ARG A 271 -17.99 -7.32 -8.48
CA ARG A 271 -18.59 -6.01 -8.17
C ARG A 271 -17.71 -4.86 -8.64
N ARG A 272 -18.32 -3.69 -8.82
CA ARG A 272 -17.61 -2.42 -8.74
C ARG A 272 -17.47 -2.06 -7.27
N PHE A 273 -16.21 -2.08 -6.80
CA PHE A 273 -15.90 -1.86 -5.39
C PHE A 273 -16.03 -0.39 -5.02
N ALA A 274 -15.39 0.50 -5.75
CA ALA A 274 -15.44 1.94 -5.53
C ALA A 274 -15.47 2.69 -6.87
N SER A 275 -16.14 3.84 -6.91
CA SER A 275 -16.26 4.64 -8.13
C SER A 275 -16.50 6.11 -7.79
N GLY A 276 -15.83 7.01 -8.50
CA GLY A 276 -16.03 8.44 -8.33
C GLY A 276 -15.43 8.98 -7.02
N GLY A 277 -16.04 10.03 -6.46
CA GLY A 277 -15.61 10.62 -5.17
C GLY A 277 -14.17 11.14 -5.22
N ASP A 278 -13.33 10.64 -4.30
CA ASP A 278 -11.92 11.02 -4.20
C ASP A 278 -10.98 10.23 -5.13
N LEU A 279 -11.51 9.31 -5.95
CA LEU A 279 -10.69 8.57 -6.90
C LEU A 279 -10.27 9.46 -8.08
N ALA A 280 -8.97 9.59 -8.28
CA ALA A 280 -8.38 10.30 -9.41
C ALA A 280 -7.17 9.52 -9.92
N SER A 281 -7.34 8.80 -11.02
CA SER A 281 -6.33 7.86 -11.53
C SER A 281 -5.84 6.88 -10.46
N PRO A 282 -6.72 6.06 -9.87
CA PRO A 282 -6.29 5.06 -8.88
C PRO A 282 -5.32 4.07 -9.52
N TRP A 283 -4.20 3.81 -8.83
CA TRP A 283 -3.23 2.80 -9.26
C TRP A 283 -3.05 1.73 -8.17
N ALA A 284 -2.50 2.08 -7.01
CA ALA A 284 -2.31 1.13 -5.92
C ALA A 284 -3.63 0.72 -5.27
N VAL A 285 -3.76 -0.56 -4.94
CA VAL A 285 -4.85 -1.11 -4.11
C VAL A 285 -4.27 -2.13 -3.16
N THR A 286 -4.47 -1.97 -1.86
CA THR A 286 -4.00 -2.95 -0.87
C THR A 286 -4.99 -3.07 0.29
N LEU A 287 -4.99 -4.23 0.96
CA LEU A 287 -5.84 -4.48 2.13
C LEU A 287 -5.05 -4.20 3.41
N ALA A 288 -5.56 -3.29 4.24
CA ALA A 288 -4.94 -2.96 5.50
C ALA A 288 -5.05 -4.12 6.51
N PRO A 289 -3.97 -4.48 7.22
CA PRO A 289 -4.03 -5.48 8.28
C PRO A 289 -4.87 -5.00 9.47
N SER A 290 -5.30 -5.93 10.31
CA SER A 290 -6.18 -5.65 11.46
C SER A 290 -5.55 -4.78 12.56
N ASN A 291 -4.29 -4.39 12.43
CA ASN A 291 -3.54 -3.56 13.37
C ASN A 291 -2.95 -2.29 12.71
N PHE A 292 -3.62 -1.75 11.70
CA PHE A 292 -3.25 -0.52 11.00
C PHE A 292 -4.00 0.73 11.51
N GLY A 293 -4.38 0.78 12.76
CA GLY A 293 -5.06 1.94 13.35
C GLY A 293 -6.50 2.10 12.89
N ALA A 294 -6.90 3.34 12.58
CA ALA A 294 -8.30 3.69 12.28
C ALA A 294 -8.85 2.95 11.04
N PHE A 295 -8.02 2.67 10.04
CA PHE A 295 -8.42 1.99 8.80
C PHE A 295 -8.00 0.51 8.75
N SER A 296 -7.94 -0.14 9.92
CA SER A 296 -7.67 -1.58 10.01
C SER A 296 -8.74 -2.39 9.30
N GLY A 297 -8.35 -3.24 8.34
CA GLY A 297 -9.25 -4.09 7.56
C GLY A 297 -9.94 -3.39 6.39
N ASP A 298 -9.63 -2.13 6.12
CA ASP A 298 -10.12 -1.39 4.97
C ASP A 298 -9.23 -1.60 3.75
N VAL A 299 -9.78 -1.37 2.58
CA VAL A 299 -9.03 -1.32 1.32
C VAL A 299 -8.48 0.10 1.15
N LEU A 300 -7.18 0.20 0.99
CA LEU A 300 -6.49 1.45 0.75
C LEU A 300 -6.23 1.60 -0.75
N ILE A 301 -6.57 2.77 -1.30
CA ILE A 301 -6.40 3.08 -2.71
C ILE A 301 -5.51 4.31 -2.84
N GLY A 302 -4.38 4.16 -3.52
CA GLY A 302 -3.48 5.24 -3.89
C GLY A 302 -3.91 5.88 -5.20
N ASN A 303 -3.99 7.20 -5.21
CA ASN A 303 -4.39 7.97 -6.38
C ASN A 303 -3.18 8.68 -6.97
N LEU A 304 -3.04 8.56 -8.30
CA LEU A 304 -2.03 9.27 -9.06
C LEU A 304 -2.62 10.55 -9.62
N THR A 305 -2.06 11.70 -9.26
CA THR A 305 -2.38 12.98 -9.91
C THR A 305 -1.08 13.67 -10.28
N HIS A 306 -0.97 14.10 -11.54
CA HIS A 306 0.17 14.88 -12.00
C HIS A 306 -0.07 16.37 -11.77
N GLY A 307 0.92 17.05 -11.21
CA GLY A 307 0.83 18.48 -10.90
C GLY A 307 -0.16 18.81 -9.80
N SER A 308 -0.65 17.80 -9.10
CA SER A 308 -1.43 17.86 -7.86
C SER A 308 -1.10 16.64 -7.03
N TYR A 309 -1.22 16.74 -5.72
CA TYR A 309 -0.90 15.63 -4.83
C TYR A 309 -1.98 14.55 -4.89
N GLY A 310 -1.55 13.28 -5.05
CA GLY A 310 -2.38 12.11 -4.84
C GLY A 310 -2.57 11.81 -3.36
N TYR A 311 -3.74 11.28 -3.01
CA TYR A 311 -4.09 10.91 -1.64
C TYR A 311 -4.26 9.40 -1.53
N ILE A 312 -4.18 8.89 -0.30
CA ILE A 312 -4.51 7.51 0.04
C ILE A 312 -5.90 7.51 0.64
N SER A 313 -6.84 6.91 -0.07
CA SER A 313 -8.24 6.81 0.30
C SER A 313 -8.53 5.45 0.92
N ALA A 314 -9.22 5.41 2.05
CA ALA A 314 -9.66 4.19 2.72
C ALA A 314 -11.13 3.91 2.44
N TYR A 315 -11.43 2.65 2.12
CA TYR A 315 -12.78 2.18 1.81
C TYR A 315 -13.08 0.89 2.58
N ARG A 316 -14.25 0.78 3.17
CA ARG A 316 -14.68 -0.42 3.88
C ARG A 316 -14.75 -1.63 2.93
N LEU A 317 -14.03 -2.70 3.28
CA LEU A 317 -13.92 -3.90 2.43
C LEU A 317 -15.28 -4.51 2.05
N SER A 318 -16.26 -4.48 2.96
CA SER A 318 -17.55 -5.18 2.77
C SER A 318 -18.43 -4.56 1.68
N ASP A 319 -18.42 -3.23 1.52
CA ASP A 319 -19.37 -2.50 0.67
C ASP A 319 -18.75 -1.37 -0.16
N GLY A 320 -17.44 -1.11 -0.04
CA GLY A 320 -16.76 -0.04 -0.75
C GLY A 320 -17.14 1.36 -0.28
N ALA A 321 -17.71 1.50 0.92
CA ALA A 321 -18.01 2.81 1.49
C ALA A 321 -16.73 3.56 1.83
N PHE A 322 -16.64 4.82 1.41
CA PHE A 322 -15.51 5.68 1.74
C PHE A 322 -15.47 5.97 3.25
N GLU A 323 -14.33 5.70 3.89
CA GLU A 323 -14.12 5.89 5.33
C GLU A 323 -13.26 7.13 5.64
N GLY A 324 -12.44 7.58 4.70
CA GLY A 324 -11.61 8.77 4.87
C GLY A 324 -10.29 8.73 4.12
N LEU A 325 -9.45 9.74 4.38
CA LEU A 325 -8.09 9.83 3.85
C LEU A 325 -7.08 9.55 4.96
N LEU A 326 -6.00 8.83 4.64
CA LEU A 326 -4.88 8.72 5.56
C LEU A 326 -4.35 10.12 5.85
N SER A 327 -4.22 10.47 7.14
CA SER A 327 -3.90 11.84 7.54
C SER A 327 -2.85 11.86 8.64
N ASP A 328 -1.90 12.79 8.54
CA ASP A 328 -0.96 13.15 9.60
C ASP A 328 -1.44 14.42 10.30
N ASN A 329 -1.65 14.37 11.60
CA ASN A 329 -2.15 15.51 12.39
C ASN A 329 -3.37 16.22 11.75
N GLY A 330 -4.29 15.45 11.15
CA GLY A 330 -5.51 15.96 10.51
C GLY A 330 -5.30 16.58 9.13
N LYS A 331 -4.08 16.51 8.55
CA LYS A 331 -3.80 16.85 7.16
C LYS A 331 -3.69 15.55 6.36
N PRO A 332 -4.39 15.42 5.22
CA PRO A 332 -4.21 14.27 4.36
C PRO A 332 -2.74 14.09 3.97
N ILE A 333 -2.25 12.86 4.06
CA ILE A 333 -0.95 12.47 3.51
C ILE A 333 -1.09 12.53 1.99
N ALA A 334 -0.24 13.32 1.37
CA ALA A 334 -0.34 13.64 -0.04
C ALA A 334 1.02 13.65 -0.70
N MET A 335 1.15 13.01 -1.85
CA MET A 335 2.37 13.00 -2.64
C MET A 335 2.05 12.97 -4.13
N GLU A 336 2.88 13.62 -4.93
CA GLU A 336 2.78 13.51 -6.38
C GLU A 336 3.25 12.13 -6.83
N GLY A 337 2.61 11.60 -7.87
CA GLY A 337 3.05 10.35 -8.48
C GLY A 337 3.03 9.16 -7.53
N LEU A 338 2.01 9.05 -6.66
CA LEU A 338 1.85 7.90 -5.79
C LEU A 338 1.48 6.67 -6.62
N TRP A 339 2.46 5.80 -6.83
CA TRP A 339 2.29 4.59 -7.61
C TRP A 339 1.92 3.39 -6.74
N GLU A 340 2.84 2.86 -5.96
CA GLU A 340 2.58 1.62 -5.22
C GLU A 340 2.33 1.85 -3.74
N LEU A 341 1.50 0.98 -3.18
CA LEU A 341 1.23 0.84 -1.76
C LEU A 341 1.21 -0.65 -1.39
N ALA A 342 2.10 -1.07 -0.52
CA ALA A 342 2.11 -2.44 -0.01
C ALA A 342 2.51 -2.50 1.46
N PHE A 343 1.98 -3.47 2.20
CA PHE A 343 2.37 -3.68 3.59
C PHE A 343 3.66 -4.51 3.70
N GLY A 344 4.47 -4.20 4.69
CA GLY A 344 5.66 -4.98 4.98
C GLY A 344 5.34 -6.45 5.26
N GLY A 345 6.19 -7.37 4.79
CA GLY A 345 6.03 -8.82 4.98
C GLY A 345 6.79 -9.38 6.18
N GLY A 346 7.29 -8.52 7.07
CA GLY A 346 8.22 -8.92 8.12
C GLY A 346 9.66 -9.08 7.61
N GLY A 347 10.59 -9.46 8.48
CA GLY A 347 11.98 -9.64 8.09
C GLY A 347 12.60 -8.37 7.51
N GLN A 348 13.18 -8.45 6.32
CA GLN A 348 13.83 -7.30 5.69
C GLN A 348 12.85 -6.29 5.07
N SER A 349 11.64 -6.68 4.71
CA SER A 349 10.63 -5.73 4.20
C SER A 349 9.95 -4.91 5.30
N GLY A 350 10.31 -5.13 6.58
CA GLY A 350 9.82 -4.31 7.70
C GLY A 350 8.50 -4.81 8.32
N PRO A 351 7.94 -4.05 9.26
CA PRO A 351 6.75 -4.45 10.00
C PRO A 351 5.53 -4.69 9.11
N THR A 352 4.74 -5.72 9.43
CA THR A 352 3.52 -6.09 8.67
C THR A 352 2.37 -5.08 8.81
N ASN A 353 2.50 -4.10 9.67
CA ASN A 353 1.56 -2.99 9.86
C ASN A 353 2.16 -1.64 9.45
N ALA A 354 3.25 -1.62 8.73
CA ALA A 354 3.77 -0.43 8.06
C ALA A 354 3.40 -0.50 6.58
N LEU A 355 2.74 0.54 6.09
CA LEU A 355 2.38 0.70 4.68
C LEU A 355 3.53 1.38 3.96
N TYR A 356 4.19 0.67 3.05
CA TYR A 356 5.25 1.23 2.22
C TYR A 356 4.66 1.85 0.96
N PHE A 357 5.35 2.86 0.43
CA PHE A 357 4.95 3.52 -0.80
C PHE A 357 6.13 3.77 -1.73
N ALA A 358 5.83 3.78 -3.03
CA ALA A 358 6.71 4.26 -4.10
C ALA A 358 6.03 5.43 -4.81
N ALA A 359 6.77 6.53 -5.03
CA ALA A 359 6.21 7.73 -5.65
C ALA A 359 7.20 8.38 -6.61
N GLY A 360 6.70 8.75 -7.80
CA GLY A 360 7.43 9.54 -8.81
C GLY A 360 7.15 11.02 -8.61
N ILE A 361 7.95 11.71 -7.80
CA ILE A 361 7.78 13.11 -7.45
C ILE A 361 8.34 14.05 -8.53
N ASP A 362 8.00 15.34 -8.47
CA ASP A 362 8.34 16.38 -9.47
C ASP A 362 8.03 15.92 -10.91
N LYS A 363 6.77 15.58 -11.18
CA LYS A 363 6.27 15.12 -12.48
C LYS A 363 7.00 13.87 -12.99
N GLU A 364 7.24 12.93 -12.10
CA GLU A 364 7.93 11.67 -12.38
C GLU A 364 9.41 11.81 -12.76
N MET A 365 10.00 12.97 -12.48
CA MET A 365 11.42 13.20 -12.73
C MET A 365 12.32 12.67 -11.62
N HIS A 366 11.77 12.45 -10.43
CA HIS A 366 12.47 12.04 -9.23
C HIS A 366 11.73 10.92 -8.52
N GLY A 367 12.35 10.31 -7.50
CA GLY A 367 11.79 9.19 -6.76
C GLY A 367 11.77 9.38 -5.25
N LEU A 368 10.73 8.83 -4.64
CA LEU A 368 10.60 8.74 -3.19
C LEU A 368 10.07 7.35 -2.80
N PHE A 369 10.77 6.70 -1.87
CA PHE A 369 10.36 5.47 -1.21
C PHE A 369 10.29 5.73 0.29
N GLY A 370 9.22 5.25 0.94
CA GLY A 370 9.03 5.47 2.36
C GLY A 370 7.98 4.55 2.96
N ASP A 371 7.64 4.81 4.22
CA ASP A 371 6.58 4.12 4.93
C ASP A 371 5.59 5.06 5.61
N ILE A 372 4.41 4.53 5.90
CA ILE A 372 3.35 5.18 6.66
C ILE A 372 2.93 4.24 7.77
N THR A 373 2.99 4.72 9.01
CA THR A 373 2.62 3.94 10.20
C THR A 373 1.50 4.61 10.98
N ALA A 374 0.62 3.79 11.56
CA ALA A 374 -0.43 4.32 12.44
C ALA A 374 0.17 4.82 13.76
N VAL A 375 -0.26 5.98 14.21
CA VAL A 375 0.06 6.51 15.53
C VAL A 375 -0.89 5.88 16.56
N PRO A 376 -0.37 5.23 17.61
CA PRO A 376 -1.22 4.69 18.67
C PRO A 376 -2.10 5.78 19.28
N GLU A 377 -3.38 5.49 19.49
CA GLU A 377 -4.30 6.44 20.10
C GLU A 377 -3.90 6.80 21.54
N PRO A 378 -4.19 8.04 22.02
CA PRO A 378 -3.90 8.44 23.40
C PRO A 378 -4.53 7.51 24.44
N ALA A 379 -5.66 6.86 24.12
CA ALA A 379 -6.29 5.86 24.98
C ALA A 379 -5.40 4.64 25.20
N ASP A 380 -4.68 4.20 24.20
CA ASP A 380 -3.74 3.06 24.27
C ASP A 380 -2.56 3.40 25.20
N TRP A 381 -2.03 4.61 25.10
CA TRP A 381 -1.01 5.10 26.02
C TRP A 381 -1.51 5.14 27.46
N THR A 382 -2.76 5.57 27.67
CA THR A 382 -3.39 5.62 29.01
C THR A 382 -3.56 4.23 29.59
N LEU A 383 -4.01 3.26 28.80
CA LEU A 383 -4.15 1.86 29.23
C LEU A 383 -2.79 1.23 29.51
N MET A 384 -1.78 1.49 28.70
CA MET A 384 -0.41 1.02 28.89
C MET A 384 0.21 1.59 30.16
N LEU A 385 0.06 2.89 30.40
CA LEU A 385 0.54 3.55 31.64
C LEU A 385 -0.21 3.05 32.87
N LEU A 386 -1.53 2.84 32.79
CA LEU A 386 -2.32 2.23 33.86
C LEU A 386 -1.85 0.79 34.14
N GLY A 387 -1.61 -0.02 33.12
CA GLY A 387 -1.08 -1.36 33.25
C GLY A 387 0.29 -1.39 33.95
N LEU A 388 1.20 -0.49 33.55
CA LEU A 388 2.52 -0.35 34.19
C LEU A 388 2.39 0.13 35.66
N ALA A 389 1.49 1.04 35.96
CA ALA A 389 1.25 1.53 37.32
C ALA A 389 0.69 0.41 38.23
N ILE A 390 -0.24 -0.40 37.73
CA ILE A 390 -0.81 -1.54 38.46
C ILE A 390 0.25 -2.62 38.74
N THR A 391 1.06 -2.94 37.73
CA THR A 391 2.15 -3.91 37.90
C THR A 391 3.23 -3.41 38.85
N GLY A 392 3.59 -2.14 38.80
CA GLY A 392 4.52 -1.49 39.74
C GLY A 392 4.02 -1.52 41.18
N LEU A 393 2.72 -1.22 41.41
CA LEU A 393 2.09 -1.32 42.72
C LEU A 393 2.03 -2.78 43.27
N ALA A 394 1.75 -3.75 42.38
CA ALA A 394 1.72 -5.14 42.74
C ALA A 394 3.12 -5.69 43.15
N MET A 395 4.18 -5.26 42.45
CA MET A 395 5.57 -5.60 42.79
C MET A 395 6.00 -4.95 44.11
N ARG A 396 5.62 -3.70 44.36
CA ARG A 396 5.92 -3.00 45.62
C ARG A 396 5.29 -3.70 46.84
N ARG A 397 4.02 -4.12 46.76
CA ARG A 397 3.33 -4.88 47.79
C ARG A 397 3.96 -6.23 48.08
N ARG A 398 4.53 -6.92 47.07
CA ARG A 398 5.28 -8.18 47.26
C ARG A 398 6.62 -7.96 47.94
N GLY A 399 7.30 -6.84 47.68
CA GLY A 399 8.57 -6.48 48.33
C GLY A 399 8.40 -6.15 49.82
N GLU A 400 7.30 -5.51 50.22
CA GLU A 400 7.03 -5.17 51.63
C GLU A 400 6.57 -6.38 52.45
N GLY A 401 5.98 -7.43 51.84
CA GLY A 401 5.57 -8.65 52.50
C GLY A 401 6.74 -9.61 52.86
N SER A 402 7.91 -9.45 52.26
CA SER A 402 9.07 -10.27 52.52
C SER A 402 10.07 -9.70 53.55
N ALA A 403 9.90 -8.44 53.95
CA ALA A 403 10.76 -7.78 54.95
C ALA A 403 10.26 -7.89 56.42
N GLY A 404 9.11 -8.52 56.63
CA GLY A 404 8.49 -8.68 57.96
C GLY A 404 8.61 -10.08 58.59
N ALA A 405 9.41 -10.97 58.01
CA ALA A 405 9.65 -12.33 58.55
C ALA A 405 11.16 -12.59 58.67
N ALA A 406 11.81 -11.84 59.56
CA ALA A 406 13.16 -12.12 60.05
C ALA A 406 13.23 -11.74 61.54
#